data_99ce4a6afacf6b731bb71931bf90fb79
#
_entry.id   99ce4a6afacf6b731bb71931bf90fb79
#
_cell.length_a   1.000
_cell.length_b   1.000
_cell.length_c   1.000
_cell.angle_alpha   90.00
_cell.angle_beta   90.00
_cell.angle_gamma   90.00
#
_symmetry.space_group_name_H-M   'P 1'
#
loop_
_entity.id
_entity.type
_entity.pdbx_description
1 polymer ?
#
loop_
_entity_poly.entity_id
_entity_poly.type
_entity_poly.pdbx_seq_one_letter_code
_entity_poly.pdbx_strand_id
1 'polypeptide(L)'
;MSKINIRNEKKSDSTCISEVITLAFKDDPHGDGREAEIVELMREDSALTISLVAEVDNKIVGHIAFSKVTVNDEFIDWYGLAPVSITPSYQSQGLGSRLIEEGLKLLQQLNAKGCVLLGEPDYYQRFGFAADEKLILPAVPAEYFQALSFGGSTPGGIVKYHPAFG
;
A
#
# COMPACT_ATOMS: atom_id res chain seq x y z
N MET A 1 -27.00 10.74 2.36
CA MET A 1 -25.95 9.71 2.31
C MET A 1 -24.75 10.17 1.50
N SER A 2 -23.57 9.95 2.06
CA SER A 2 -22.33 10.30 1.34
C SER A 2 -22.09 9.33 0.19
N LYS A 3 -21.71 9.86 -0.96
CA LYS A 3 -21.39 9.05 -2.13
C LYS A 3 -19.89 8.74 -2.13
N ILE A 4 -19.56 7.46 -1.98
CA ILE A 4 -18.18 6.97 -1.94
C ILE A 4 -17.82 6.38 -3.30
N ASN A 5 -16.67 6.78 -3.85
CA ASN A 5 -16.17 6.27 -5.11
C ASN A 5 -14.68 5.96 -4.99
N ILE A 6 -14.28 4.76 -5.44
CA ILE A 6 -12.88 4.36 -5.50
C ILE A 6 -12.50 4.22 -6.97
N ARG A 7 -11.44 4.89 -7.39
CA ARG A 7 -11.00 4.92 -8.78
C ARG A 7 -9.49 5.05 -8.87
N ASN A 8 -8.96 4.79 -10.06
CA ASN A 8 -7.54 5.04 -10.33
C ASN A 8 -7.24 6.54 -10.25
N GLU A 9 -6.03 6.86 -9.85
CA GLU A 9 -5.59 8.27 -9.84
C GLU A 9 -5.51 8.82 -11.27
N LYS A 10 -5.71 10.14 -11.39
CA LYS A 10 -5.45 10.92 -12.59
C LYS A 10 -4.24 11.81 -12.32
N LYS A 11 -3.57 12.29 -13.38
CA LYS A 11 -2.45 13.22 -13.22
C LYS A 11 -2.82 14.43 -12.37
N SER A 12 -4.04 14.93 -12.54
CA SER A 12 -4.52 16.10 -11.79
C SER A 12 -4.73 15.85 -10.30
N ASP A 13 -4.68 14.59 -9.86
CA ASP A 13 -4.90 14.23 -8.45
C ASP A 13 -3.64 14.34 -7.59
N SER A 14 -2.46 14.47 -8.20
CA SER A 14 -1.19 14.33 -7.46
C SER A 14 -1.06 15.26 -6.25
N THR A 15 -1.48 16.51 -6.38
CA THR A 15 -1.44 17.47 -5.26
C THR A 15 -2.38 17.04 -4.14
N CYS A 16 -3.61 16.65 -4.47
CA CYS A 16 -4.58 16.19 -3.48
C CYS A 16 -4.11 14.92 -2.78
N ILE A 17 -3.49 14.01 -3.52
CA ILE A 17 -2.93 12.77 -2.95
C ILE A 17 -1.85 13.10 -1.94
N SER A 18 -0.92 14.01 -2.28
CA SER A 18 0.14 14.42 -1.36
C SER A 18 -0.43 15.04 -0.09
N GLU A 19 -1.47 15.85 -0.21
CA GLU A 19 -2.13 16.46 0.96
C GLU A 19 -2.79 15.39 1.85
N VAL A 20 -3.47 14.42 1.26
CA VAL A 20 -4.12 13.32 1.99
C VAL A 20 -3.06 12.52 2.77
N ILE A 21 -1.97 12.17 2.10
CA ILE A 21 -0.90 11.38 2.74
C ILE A 21 -0.28 12.18 3.89
N THR A 22 0.04 13.44 3.66
CA THR A 22 0.64 14.30 4.67
C THR A 22 -0.26 14.41 5.91
N LEU A 23 -1.56 14.64 5.69
CA LEU A 23 -2.52 14.73 6.81
C LEU A 23 -2.66 13.41 7.55
N ALA A 24 -2.68 12.28 6.82
CA ALA A 24 -2.87 10.97 7.43
C ALA A 24 -1.70 10.58 8.34
N PHE A 25 -0.47 10.96 7.98
CA PHE A 25 0.74 10.59 8.75
C PHE A 25 1.27 11.70 9.67
N LYS A 26 0.63 12.85 9.68
CA LYS A 26 1.10 14.01 10.44
C LYS A 26 1.38 13.71 11.91
N ASP A 27 0.50 12.97 12.56
CA ASP A 27 0.61 12.66 13.99
C ASP A 27 0.94 11.17 14.24
N ASP A 28 1.36 10.44 13.20
CA ASP A 28 1.68 9.03 13.31
C ASP A 28 3.07 8.88 13.92
N PRO A 29 3.21 8.23 15.09
CA PRO A 29 4.52 8.04 15.72
C PRO A 29 5.46 7.14 14.91
N HIS A 30 4.93 6.35 13.99
CA HIS A 30 5.71 5.47 13.12
C HIS A 30 5.97 6.10 11.74
N GLY A 31 5.40 7.26 11.47
CA GLY A 31 5.63 7.97 10.22
C GLY A 31 6.98 8.71 10.25
N ASP A 32 7.67 8.75 9.12
CA ASP A 32 8.96 9.44 9.02
C ASP A 32 8.86 10.78 8.29
N GLY A 33 7.64 11.19 7.93
CA GLY A 33 7.38 12.44 7.23
C GLY A 33 7.69 12.41 5.75
N ARG A 34 8.10 11.27 5.21
CA ARG A 34 8.49 11.13 3.80
C ARG A 34 7.45 10.41 2.94
N GLU A 35 6.34 10.00 3.52
CA GLU A 35 5.37 9.15 2.82
C GLU A 35 4.85 9.78 1.51
N ALA A 36 4.54 11.07 1.53
CA ALA A 36 4.09 11.77 0.33
C ALA A 36 5.19 11.88 -0.72
N GLU A 37 6.42 12.16 -0.30
CA GLU A 37 7.59 12.22 -1.18
C GLU A 37 7.86 10.87 -1.85
N ILE A 38 7.74 9.79 -1.11
CA ILE A 38 7.93 8.43 -1.64
C ILE A 38 6.97 8.19 -2.81
N VAL A 39 5.70 8.53 -2.65
CA VAL A 39 4.69 8.36 -3.70
C VAL A 39 5.01 9.23 -4.91
N GLU A 40 5.45 10.48 -4.71
CA GLU A 40 5.84 11.35 -5.80
C GLU A 40 7.03 10.79 -6.58
N LEU A 41 8.06 10.32 -5.89
CA LEU A 41 9.23 9.71 -6.52
C LEU A 41 8.87 8.45 -7.30
N MET A 42 7.98 7.62 -6.76
CA MET A 42 7.51 6.44 -7.47
C MET A 42 6.71 6.82 -8.72
N ARG A 43 5.90 7.88 -8.64
CA ARG A 43 5.13 8.36 -9.80
C ARG A 43 6.06 8.84 -10.90
N GLU A 44 7.09 9.61 -10.53
CA GLU A 44 8.10 10.10 -11.50
C GLU A 44 8.85 8.95 -12.17
N ASP A 45 9.06 7.87 -11.44
CA ASP A 45 9.77 6.69 -11.93
C ASP A 45 8.84 5.66 -12.60
N SER A 46 7.57 6.00 -12.78
CA SER A 46 6.54 5.12 -13.36
C SER A 46 6.43 3.80 -12.59
N ALA A 47 6.64 3.85 -11.27
CA ALA A 47 6.67 2.66 -10.41
C ALA A 47 5.37 2.44 -9.62
N LEU A 48 4.37 3.31 -9.76
CA LEU A 48 3.06 3.10 -9.13
C LEU A 48 2.27 2.10 -9.98
N THR A 49 2.36 0.83 -9.62
CA THR A 49 1.64 -0.24 -10.35
C THR A 49 0.14 -0.05 -10.20
N ILE A 50 -0.31 0.22 -8.99
CA ILE A 50 -1.70 0.54 -8.69
C ILE A 50 -1.68 1.76 -7.78
N SER A 51 -2.48 2.76 -8.11
CA SER A 51 -2.67 3.94 -7.29
C SER A 51 -4.15 4.29 -7.34
N LEU A 52 -4.83 4.12 -6.21
CA LEU A 52 -6.27 4.35 -6.11
C LEU A 52 -6.56 5.49 -5.15
N VAL A 53 -7.56 6.28 -5.49
CA VAL A 53 -8.08 7.32 -4.61
C VAL A 53 -9.49 6.95 -4.14
N ALA A 54 -9.81 7.33 -2.91
CA ALA A 54 -11.16 7.26 -2.38
C ALA A 54 -11.74 8.67 -2.35
N GLU A 55 -12.88 8.83 -3.01
CA GLU A 55 -13.61 10.09 -3.01
C GLU A 55 -14.87 9.97 -2.17
N VAL A 56 -15.16 10.99 -1.38
CA VAL A 56 -16.44 11.15 -0.70
C VAL A 56 -17.03 12.46 -1.19
N ASP A 57 -18.18 12.38 -1.85
CA ASP A 57 -18.86 13.52 -2.44
C ASP A 57 -17.92 14.36 -3.33
N ASN A 58 -17.17 13.67 -4.19
CA ASN A 58 -16.23 14.24 -5.17
C ASN A 58 -14.96 14.86 -4.56
N LYS A 59 -14.70 14.61 -3.28
CA LYS A 59 -13.48 15.08 -2.61
C LYS A 59 -12.58 13.89 -2.31
N ILE A 60 -11.30 13.97 -2.70
CA ILE A 60 -10.34 12.91 -2.40
C ILE A 60 -10.01 12.95 -0.90
N VAL A 61 -10.25 11.83 -0.22
CA VAL A 61 -10.03 11.70 1.22
C VAL A 61 -9.18 10.48 1.58
N GLY A 62 -8.83 9.66 0.61
CA GLY A 62 -8.01 8.48 0.82
C GLY A 62 -7.20 8.11 -0.40
N HIS A 63 -6.14 7.34 -0.17
CA HIS A 63 -5.23 6.89 -1.21
C HIS A 63 -4.56 5.59 -0.80
N ILE A 64 -4.27 4.73 -1.78
CA ILE A 64 -3.45 3.54 -1.60
C ILE A 64 -2.55 3.35 -2.81
N ALA A 65 -1.33 2.89 -2.57
CA ALA A 65 -0.39 2.58 -3.64
C ALA A 65 0.16 1.16 -3.48
N PHE A 66 0.41 0.54 -4.63
CA PHE A 66 1.10 -0.74 -4.71
C PHE A 66 2.24 -0.60 -5.70
N SER A 67 3.38 -1.15 -5.37
CA SER A 67 4.56 -1.12 -6.23
C SER A 67 5.27 -2.46 -6.21
N LYS A 68 6.08 -2.72 -7.24
CA LYS A 68 6.86 -3.95 -7.34
C LYS A 68 7.85 -4.04 -6.20
N VAL A 69 8.01 -5.26 -5.66
CA VAL A 69 9.12 -5.58 -4.76
C VAL A 69 9.96 -6.66 -5.41
N THR A 70 11.20 -6.79 -4.97
CA THR A 70 12.05 -7.89 -5.40
C THR A 70 12.26 -8.86 -4.24
N VAL A 71 12.52 -10.11 -4.58
CA VAL A 71 12.91 -11.15 -3.62
C VAL A 71 14.27 -11.67 -4.09
N ASN A 72 15.29 -11.52 -3.26
CA ASN A 72 16.68 -11.82 -3.63
C ASN A 72 17.08 -11.13 -4.93
N ASP A 73 16.72 -9.82 -5.02
CA ASP A 73 17.01 -8.94 -6.16
C ASP A 73 16.32 -9.31 -7.47
N GLU A 74 15.30 -10.19 -7.43
CA GLU A 74 14.53 -10.54 -8.62
C GLU A 74 13.07 -10.14 -8.47
N PHE A 75 12.47 -9.65 -9.55
CA PHE A 75 11.02 -9.40 -9.58
C PHE A 75 10.30 -10.69 -9.97
N ILE A 76 9.49 -11.22 -9.06
CA ILE A 76 8.78 -12.49 -9.22
C ILE A 76 7.27 -12.33 -9.07
N ASP A 77 6.74 -11.22 -9.52
CA ASP A 77 5.30 -10.88 -9.50
C ASP A 77 4.73 -10.70 -8.09
N TRP A 78 5.57 -10.27 -7.16
CA TRP A 78 5.16 -9.86 -5.82
C TRP A 78 5.20 -8.34 -5.72
N TYR A 79 4.27 -7.78 -4.96
CA TYR A 79 4.08 -6.34 -4.84
C TYR A 79 4.03 -5.93 -3.37
N GLY A 80 4.38 -4.69 -3.09
CA GLY A 80 4.26 -4.11 -1.77
C GLY A 80 3.09 -3.16 -1.70
N LEU A 81 2.31 -3.24 -0.61
CA LEU A 81 1.23 -2.33 -0.31
C LEU A 81 1.79 -1.25 0.62
N ALA A 82 1.98 -0.05 0.11
CA ALA A 82 2.43 1.12 0.89
C ALA A 82 2.46 2.36 0.00
N PRO A 83 2.05 3.51 0.54
CA PRO A 83 1.28 3.67 1.76
C PRO A 83 -0.22 3.49 1.54
N VAL A 84 -0.98 3.36 2.62
CA VAL A 84 -2.43 3.50 2.61
C VAL A 84 -2.77 4.64 3.56
N SER A 85 -3.54 5.61 3.08
CA SER A 85 -3.76 6.87 3.79
C SER A 85 -5.22 7.29 3.71
N ILE A 86 -5.77 7.68 4.87
CA ILE A 86 -7.12 8.26 4.96
C ILE A 86 -6.99 9.53 5.79
N THR A 87 -7.56 10.64 5.32
CA THR A 87 -7.52 11.87 6.10
C THR A 87 -8.20 11.65 7.46
N PRO A 88 -7.70 12.28 8.54
CA PRO A 88 -8.19 12.00 9.89
C PRO A 88 -9.70 12.08 10.06
N SER A 89 -10.35 13.06 9.44
CA SER A 89 -11.81 13.23 9.56
C SER A 89 -12.63 12.12 8.90
N TYR A 90 -12.01 11.27 8.09
CA TYR A 90 -12.69 10.17 7.41
C TYR A 90 -12.19 8.78 7.85
N GLN A 91 -11.33 8.73 8.86
CA GLN A 91 -10.83 7.46 9.39
C GLN A 91 -11.93 6.73 10.18
N SER A 92 -11.73 5.43 10.37
CA SER A 92 -12.64 4.55 11.13
C SER A 92 -14.04 4.42 10.52
N GLN A 93 -14.15 4.62 9.20
CA GLN A 93 -15.39 4.48 8.44
C GLN A 93 -15.31 3.38 7.38
N GLY A 94 -14.25 2.58 7.42
CA GLY A 94 -14.07 1.46 6.49
C GLY A 94 -13.48 1.81 5.13
N LEU A 95 -13.06 3.06 4.91
CA LEU A 95 -12.49 3.47 3.62
C LEU A 95 -11.16 2.80 3.34
N GLY A 96 -10.30 2.67 4.36
CA GLY A 96 -9.02 1.99 4.22
C GLY A 96 -9.21 0.54 3.79
N SER A 97 -10.14 -0.16 4.43
CA SER A 97 -10.46 -1.55 4.08
C SER A 97 -10.95 -1.67 2.64
N ARG A 98 -11.78 -0.75 2.19
CA ARG A 98 -12.28 -0.75 0.81
C ARG A 98 -11.16 -0.53 -0.20
N LEU A 99 -10.22 0.40 0.10
CA LEU A 99 -9.06 0.64 -0.75
C LEU A 99 -8.18 -0.61 -0.83
N ILE A 100 -7.93 -1.26 0.30
CA ILE A 100 -7.11 -2.48 0.36
C ILE A 100 -7.77 -3.59 -0.45
N GLU A 101 -9.05 -3.84 -0.24
CA GLU A 101 -9.78 -4.90 -0.95
C GLU A 101 -9.79 -4.67 -2.46
N GLU A 102 -10.05 -3.45 -2.89
CA GLU A 102 -10.07 -3.11 -4.30
C GLU A 102 -8.67 -3.24 -4.92
N GLY A 103 -7.64 -2.78 -4.20
CA GLY A 103 -6.26 -2.91 -4.66
C GLY A 103 -5.81 -4.36 -4.80
N LEU A 104 -6.13 -5.20 -3.82
CA LEU A 104 -5.80 -6.63 -3.88
C LEU A 104 -6.50 -7.33 -5.04
N LYS A 105 -7.75 -6.95 -5.32
CA LYS A 105 -8.49 -7.47 -6.45
C LYS A 105 -7.81 -7.11 -7.77
N LEU A 106 -7.36 -5.86 -7.90
CA LEU A 106 -6.66 -5.41 -9.10
C LEU A 106 -5.32 -6.12 -9.28
N LEU A 107 -4.58 -6.37 -8.19
CA LEU A 107 -3.35 -7.15 -8.25
C LEU A 107 -3.61 -8.57 -8.80
N GLN A 108 -4.67 -9.21 -8.35
CA GLN A 108 -5.03 -10.52 -8.86
C GLN A 108 -5.39 -10.48 -10.34
N GLN A 109 -6.04 -9.41 -10.80
CA GLN A 109 -6.36 -9.23 -12.21
C GLN A 109 -5.11 -9.02 -13.06
N LEU A 110 -4.01 -8.53 -12.47
CA LEU A 110 -2.71 -8.39 -13.12
C LEU A 110 -1.88 -9.69 -13.08
N ASN A 111 -2.45 -10.76 -12.54
CA ASN A 111 -1.77 -12.05 -12.34
C ASN A 111 -0.61 -11.95 -11.33
N ALA A 112 -0.71 -11.05 -10.36
CA ALA A 112 0.24 -10.98 -9.26
C ALA A 112 0.20 -12.29 -8.47
N LYS A 113 1.36 -12.72 -7.97
CA LYS A 113 1.48 -13.94 -7.18
C LYS A 113 1.31 -13.69 -5.70
N GLY A 114 1.51 -12.47 -5.25
CA GLY A 114 1.32 -12.13 -3.86
C GLY A 114 1.63 -10.68 -3.55
N CYS A 115 1.42 -10.33 -2.28
CA CYS A 115 1.59 -8.97 -1.78
C CYS A 115 2.21 -9.02 -0.39
N VAL A 116 3.08 -8.06 -0.10
CA VAL A 116 3.68 -7.90 1.22
C VAL A 116 3.34 -6.53 1.77
N LEU A 117 3.39 -6.39 3.08
CA LEU A 117 3.24 -5.11 3.75
C LEU A 117 3.91 -5.11 5.10
N LEU A 118 4.15 -3.91 5.62
CA LEU A 118 4.61 -3.69 6.98
C LEU A 118 3.47 -3.00 7.73
N GLY A 119 2.94 -3.62 8.76
CA GLY A 119 1.82 -3.06 9.51
C GLY A 119 1.35 -3.91 10.67
N GLU A 120 0.23 -3.53 11.26
CA GLU A 120 -0.32 -4.20 12.44
C GLU A 120 -0.99 -5.53 12.07
N PRO A 121 -0.50 -6.67 12.62
CA PRO A 121 -1.07 -7.97 12.30
C PRO A 121 -2.57 -8.08 12.62
N ASP A 122 -3.00 -7.51 13.74
CA ASP A 122 -4.41 -7.58 14.16
C ASP A 122 -5.35 -6.94 13.15
N TYR A 123 -4.87 -5.93 12.44
CA TYR A 123 -5.68 -5.28 11.42
C TYR A 123 -5.63 -6.04 10.09
N TYR A 124 -4.41 -6.35 9.61
CA TYR A 124 -4.23 -6.89 8.25
C TYR A 124 -4.59 -8.37 8.10
N GLN A 125 -4.68 -9.12 9.22
CA GLN A 125 -5.10 -10.51 9.16
C GLN A 125 -6.49 -10.69 8.54
N ARG A 126 -7.34 -9.69 8.65
CA ARG A 126 -8.70 -9.73 8.06
C ARG A 126 -8.69 -9.85 6.53
N PHE A 127 -7.59 -9.46 5.90
CA PHE A 127 -7.42 -9.56 4.44
C PHE A 127 -6.65 -10.81 4.04
N GLY A 128 -6.20 -11.62 5.01
CA GLY A 128 -5.43 -12.83 4.77
C GLY A 128 -3.94 -12.67 4.94
N PHE A 129 -3.44 -11.49 5.32
CA PHE A 129 -2.01 -11.28 5.56
C PHE A 129 -1.57 -11.96 6.85
N ALA A 130 -0.37 -12.52 6.83
CA ALA A 130 0.27 -13.10 8.01
C ALA A 130 1.79 -13.03 7.84
N ALA A 131 2.48 -12.96 8.97
CA ALA A 131 3.94 -13.03 8.95
C ALA A 131 4.37 -14.40 8.42
N ASP A 132 5.40 -14.39 7.56
CA ASP A 132 5.99 -15.63 7.02
C ASP A 132 7.51 -15.49 7.15
N GLU A 133 8.10 -16.35 7.96
CA GLU A 133 9.53 -16.29 8.26
C GLU A 133 10.44 -16.52 7.06
N LYS A 134 9.90 -17.04 5.95
CA LYS A 134 10.65 -17.20 4.70
C LYS A 134 10.98 -15.87 4.04
N LEU A 135 10.12 -14.87 4.22
CA LEU A 135 10.32 -13.55 3.62
C LEU A 135 10.89 -12.61 4.69
N ILE A 136 12.01 -11.98 4.34
CA ILE A 136 12.76 -11.14 5.27
C ILE A 136 12.83 -9.72 4.75
N LEU A 137 12.34 -8.78 5.55
CA LEU A 137 12.58 -7.36 5.32
C LEU A 137 13.58 -6.91 6.40
N PRO A 138 14.83 -6.61 6.03
CA PRO A 138 15.86 -6.27 7.03
C PRO A 138 15.49 -5.06 7.88
N ALA A 139 15.94 -5.06 9.13
CA ALA A 139 15.82 -3.96 10.09
C ALA A 139 14.38 -3.68 10.57
N VAL A 140 13.43 -4.61 10.34
CA VAL A 140 12.09 -4.48 10.89
C VAL A 140 11.76 -5.72 11.73
N PRO A 141 10.90 -5.59 12.77
CA PRO A 141 10.44 -6.76 13.52
C PRO A 141 9.65 -7.70 12.63
N ALA A 142 9.99 -8.99 12.69
CA ALA A 142 9.42 -9.99 11.76
C ALA A 142 7.89 -10.09 11.84
N GLU A 143 7.31 -9.87 13.01
CA GLU A 143 5.86 -9.98 13.18
C GLU A 143 5.06 -8.91 12.41
N TYR A 144 5.69 -7.79 12.09
CA TYR A 144 5.02 -6.71 11.37
C TYR A 144 5.15 -6.82 9.86
N PHE A 145 6.07 -7.65 9.37
CA PHE A 145 6.23 -7.86 7.93
C PHE A 145 5.40 -9.05 7.51
N GLN A 146 4.35 -8.79 6.72
CA GLN A 146 3.31 -9.77 6.43
C GLN A 146 3.18 -10.01 4.94
N ALA A 147 2.74 -11.22 4.60
CA ALA A 147 2.58 -11.66 3.22
C ALA A 147 1.20 -12.25 2.99
N LEU A 148 0.71 -12.09 1.77
CA LEU A 148 -0.51 -12.73 1.28
C LEU A 148 -0.21 -13.34 -0.08
N SER A 149 -0.30 -14.66 -0.19
CA SER A 149 -0.14 -15.36 -1.47
C SER A 149 -1.49 -15.47 -2.18
N PHE A 150 -1.50 -15.22 -3.47
CA PHE A 150 -2.72 -15.36 -4.30
C PHE A 150 -2.84 -16.76 -4.90
N GLY A 151 -2.05 -17.71 -4.45
CA GLY A 151 -2.03 -19.08 -4.92
C GLY A 151 -0.59 -19.54 -5.05
N GLY A 152 -0.36 -20.81 -4.84
CA GLY A 152 0.98 -21.38 -4.84
C GLY A 152 1.72 -21.12 -3.54
N SER A 153 3.02 -21.38 -3.54
CA SER A 153 3.86 -21.25 -2.36
C SER A 153 4.41 -19.84 -2.22
N THR A 154 4.60 -19.39 -0.98
CA THR A 154 5.30 -18.15 -0.68
C THR A 154 6.79 -18.36 -0.96
N PRO A 155 7.44 -17.45 -1.70
CA PRO A 155 8.88 -17.54 -1.94
C PRO A 155 9.66 -17.27 -0.65
N GLY A 156 10.93 -17.63 -0.64
CA GLY A 156 11.83 -17.30 0.46
C GLY A 156 12.92 -16.35 -0.01
N GLY A 157 13.28 -15.38 0.81
CA GLY A 157 14.38 -14.50 0.49
C GLY A 157 14.25 -13.11 1.10
N ILE A 158 15.20 -12.25 0.75
CA ILE A 158 15.24 -10.87 1.21
C ILE A 158 14.41 -10.00 0.27
N VAL A 159 13.43 -9.31 0.86
CA VAL A 159 12.54 -8.41 0.11
C VAL A 159 13.11 -7.01 0.08
N LYS A 160 13.05 -6.38 -1.10
CA LYS A 160 13.40 -4.96 -1.27
C LYS A 160 12.25 -4.25 -1.96
N TYR A 161 11.89 -3.11 -1.38
CA TYR A 161 10.93 -2.18 -1.98
C TYR A 161 11.63 -1.28 -2.98
N HIS A 162 10.86 -0.47 -3.68
CA HIS A 162 11.38 0.55 -4.58
C HIS A 162 12.39 1.45 -3.84
N PRO A 163 13.48 1.90 -4.53
CA PRO A 163 14.50 2.75 -3.88
C PRO A 163 13.98 4.01 -3.19
N ALA A 164 12.80 4.51 -3.61
CA ALA A 164 12.18 5.67 -2.95
C ALA A 164 11.92 5.45 -1.46
N PHE A 165 11.77 4.19 -1.03
CA PHE A 165 11.54 3.86 0.38
C PHE A 165 12.81 3.94 1.23
N GLY A 166 13.95 4.11 0.63
CA GLY A 166 15.22 4.26 1.35
C GLY A 166 16.19 3.13 1.22
#